data_7e289416fc116ad9b9a476b2c129a97e
#
_entry.id   7e289416fc116ad9b9a476b2c129a97e
#
_cell.length_a   1.000
_cell.length_b   1.000
_cell.length_c   1.000
_cell.angle_alpha   90.00
_cell.angle_beta   90.00
_cell.angle_gamma   90.00
#
_symmetry.space_group_name_H-M   'P 1'
#
loop_
_entity.id
_entity.type
_entity.pdbx_description
1 polymer ?
#
loop_
_entity_poly.entity_id
_entity_poly.type
_entity_poly.pdbx_seq_one_letter_code
_entity_poly.pdbx_strand_id
1 'polypeptide(L)'
;VAELSRKLAQALGLEGQEARDVFIAALLKDIGKLSLSDDVLELPASAWTGEQLAAFRKHPLRAEQLLMALDELRAVSVILRSQLERFDGGGFPDGLVGLAIPLGARILALASDYDGLQIGAMVQRSLRADEARTLIYDSVGKRYDPAVVAAFRSIMDETEPPARDLTVLSGQLEPGMTLSRDLISRDGLMLLAAEHVLTARVIAQLLDFEGKNGGRLSIRVYAPVKEA
;
A
#
# COMPACT_ATOMS: atom_id res chain seq x y z
N VAL A 1 -4.63 -6.37 4.30
CA VAL A 1 -4.09 -5.88 5.60
C VAL A 1 -3.47 -7.03 6.37
N ALA A 2 -4.23 -8.07 6.76
CA ALA A 2 -3.75 -9.12 7.69
C ALA A 2 -2.49 -9.84 7.21
N GLU A 3 -2.43 -10.24 5.95
CA GLU A 3 -1.26 -10.92 5.39
C GLU A 3 -0.02 -10.02 5.34
N LEU A 4 -0.18 -8.74 4.99
CA LEU A 4 0.91 -7.78 5.03
C LEU A 4 1.39 -7.54 6.46
N SER A 5 0.47 -7.40 7.42
CA SER A 5 0.81 -7.27 8.84
C SER A 5 1.61 -8.47 9.36
N ARG A 6 1.23 -9.69 8.96
CA ARG A 6 1.96 -10.92 9.31
C ARG A 6 3.38 -10.93 8.74
N LYS A 7 3.54 -10.58 7.47
CA LYS A 7 4.88 -10.49 6.83
C LYS A 7 5.76 -9.44 7.51
N LEU A 8 5.20 -8.27 7.81
CA LEU A 8 5.92 -7.21 8.55
C LEU A 8 6.32 -7.66 9.96
N ALA A 9 5.41 -8.33 10.68
CA ALA A 9 5.70 -8.86 12.01
C ALA A 9 6.90 -9.84 11.96
N GLN A 10 6.90 -10.78 11.03
CA GLN A 10 7.99 -11.73 10.84
C GLN A 10 9.31 -11.04 10.46
N ALA A 11 9.28 -10.09 9.52
CA ALA A 11 10.46 -9.32 9.12
C ALA A 11 11.05 -8.47 10.25
N LEU A 12 10.23 -8.11 11.25
CA LEU A 12 10.63 -7.38 12.46
C LEU A 12 10.95 -8.29 13.65
N GLY A 13 11.03 -9.61 13.43
CA GLY A 13 11.44 -10.59 14.44
C GLY A 13 10.33 -11.00 15.42
N LEU A 14 9.06 -10.68 15.14
CA LEU A 14 7.95 -11.22 15.93
C LEU A 14 7.66 -12.65 15.49
N GLU A 15 7.57 -13.55 16.45
CA GLU A 15 7.34 -14.99 16.21
C GLU A 15 6.19 -15.54 17.07
N GLY A 16 5.76 -16.75 16.78
CA GLY A 16 4.81 -17.50 17.59
C GLY A 16 3.52 -16.74 17.90
N GLN A 17 3.27 -16.47 19.19
CA GLN A 17 2.04 -15.80 19.65
C GLN A 17 2.01 -14.31 19.25
N GLU A 18 3.13 -13.61 19.33
CA GLU A 18 3.19 -12.18 18.99
C GLU A 18 2.82 -11.92 17.51
N ALA A 19 3.38 -12.70 16.57
CA ALA A 19 3.01 -12.60 15.17
C ALA A 19 1.54 -12.97 14.92
N ARG A 20 1.02 -13.94 15.67
CA ARG A 20 -0.41 -14.34 15.62
C ARG A 20 -1.29 -13.20 16.12
N ASP A 21 -0.94 -12.53 17.21
CA ASP A 21 -1.72 -11.43 17.77
C ASP A 21 -1.79 -10.25 16.79
N VAL A 22 -0.70 -9.94 16.10
CA VAL A 22 -0.69 -8.92 15.04
C VAL A 22 -1.62 -9.31 13.88
N PHE A 23 -1.59 -10.58 13.46
CA PHE A 23 -2.46 -11.08 12.40
C PHE A 23 -3.94 -11.02 12.79
N ILE A 24 -4.28 -11.44 14.01
CA ILE A 24 -5.65 -11.40 14.54
C ILE A 24 -6.12 -9.95 14.69
N ALA A 25 -5.26 -9.04 15.19
CA ALA A 25 -5.58 -7.62 15.27
C ALA A 25 -5.90 -7.05 13.89
N ALA A 26 -5.14 -7.43 12.86
CA ALA A 26 -5.40 -6.99 11.49
C ALA A 26 -6.72 -7.53 10.90
N LEU A 27 -7.16 -8.73 11.30
CA LEU A 27 -8.48 -9.25 10.94
C LEU A 27 -9.61 -8.48 11.65
N LEU A 28 -9.38 -8.07 12.90
CA LEU A 28 -10.37 -7.42 13.76
C LEU A 28 -10.28 -5.89 13.76
N LYS A 29 -9.39 -5.28 12.96
CA LYS A 29 -9.11 -3.83 12.98
C LYS A 29 -10.35 -2.92 12.88
N ASP A 30 -11.35 -3.40 12.21
CA ASP A 30 -12.58 -2.64 11.94
C ASP A 30 -13.72 -2.97 12.91
N ILE A 31 -13.54 -3.87 13.89
CA ILE A 31 -14.61 -4.29 14.80
C ILE A 31 -15.21 -3.11 15.59
N GLY A 32 -14.38 -2.15 15.95
CA GLY A 32 -14.86 -0.94 16.66
C GLY A 32 -15.68 0.01 15.79
N LYS A 33 -15.68 -0.17 14.47
CA LYS A 33 -16.46 0.63 13.53
C LYS A 33 -17.93 0.21 13.45
N LEU A 34 -18.32 -0.91 14.03
CA LEU A 34 -19.71 -1.41 14.06
C LEU A 34 -20.71 -0.40 14.62
N SER A 35 -20.27 0.62 15.34
CA SER A 35 -21.11 1.66 15.92
C SER A 35 -21.09 2.97 15.11
N LEU A 36 -20.40 3.02 14.00
CA LEU A 36 -20.42 4.16 13.09
C LEU A 36 -21.63 4.04 12.14
N SER A 37 -22.17 5.20 11.74
CA SER A 37 -23.23 5.23 10.73
C SER A 37 -22.68 4.91 9.34
N ASP A 38 -23.57 4.44 8.47
CA ASP A 38 -23.22 4.11 7.08
C ASP A 38 -22.63 5.32 6.35
N ASP A 39 -23.13 6.52 6.62
CA ASP A 39 -22.61 7.78 6.06
C ASP A 39 -21.11 7.99 6.32
N VAL A 40 -20.61 7.51 7.48
CA VAL A 40 -19.17 7.60 7.80
C VAL A 40 -18.39 6.49 7.12
N LEU A 41 -18.99 5.30 6.98
CA LEU A 41 -18.33 4.12 6.42
C LEU A 41 -18.21 4.21 4.89
N GLU A 42 -19.15 4.89 4.21
CA GLU A 42 -19.18 5.01 2.75
C GLU A 42 -18.29 6.14 2.22
N LEU A 43 -17.92 7.11 3.07
CA LEU A 43 -17.09 8.23 2.65
C LEU A 43 -15.61 8.00 2.92
N PRO A 44 -14.71 8.44 2.02
CA PRO A 44 -13.28 8.44 2.30
C PRO A 44 -12.95 9.38 3.48
N ALA A 45 -11.93 9.03 4.25
CA ALA A 45 -11.53 9.80 5.44
C ALA A 45 -11.27 11.29 5.16
N SER A 46 -10.82 11.61 3.96
CA SER A 46 -10.57 12.99 3.51
C SER A 46 -11.84 13.83 3.33
N ALA A 47 -13.03 13.20 3.28
CA ALA A 47 -14.31 13.86 3.11
C ALA A 47 -15.11 14.01 4.43
N TRP A 48 -14.62 13.47 5.53
CA TRP A 48 -15.31 13.50 6.81
C TRP A 48 -15.40 14.90 7.42
N THR A 49 -16.55 15.21 8.00
CA THR A 49 -16.72 16.38 8.88
C THR A 49 -15.95 16.21 10.19
N GLY A 50 -15.83 17.29 10.96
CA GLY A 50 -15.17 17.22 12.28
C GLY A 50 -15.87 16.25 13.24
N GLU A 51 -17.21 16.15 13.19
CA GLU A 51 -17.99 15.23 14.04
C GLU A 51 -17.78 13.77 13.60
N GLN A 52 -17.79 13.50 12.31
CA GLN A 52 -17.52 12.16 11.75
C GLN A 52 -16.10 11.70 12.08
N LEU A 53 -15.13 12.60 11.97
CA LEU A 53 -13.75 12.32 12.35
C LEU A 53 -13.61 12.05 13.86
N ALA A 54 -14.32 12.83 14.72
CA ALA A 54 -14.34 12.61 16.16
C ALA A 54 -15.00 11.28 16.54
N ALA A 55 -16.05 10.87 15.83
CA ALA A 55 -16.68 9.56 15.99
C ALA A 55 -15.73 8.42 15.56
N PHE A 56 -15.08 8.57 14.43
CA PHE A 56 -14.10 7.60 13.93
C PHE A 56 -12.92 7.42 14.90
N ARG A 57 -12.37 8.50 15.46
CA ARG A 57 -11.26 8.44 16.42
C ARG A 57 -11.57 7.63 17.69
N LYS A 58 -12.84 7.35 17.97
CA LYS A 58 -13.26 6.54 19.13
C LYS A 58 -13.31 5.04 18.83
N HIS A 59 -13.23 4.61 17.57
CA HIS A 59 -13.38 3.20 17.25
C HIS A 59 -12.29 2.29 17.86
N PRO A 60 -11.01 2.73 18.07
CA PRO A 60 -10.02 1.90 18.77
C PRO A 60 -10.42 1.57 20.21
N LEU A 61 -10.96 2.55 20.94
CA LEU A 61 -11.47 2.34 22.30
C LEU A 61 -12.65 1.34 22.33
N ARG A 62 -13.52 1.42 21.33
CA ARG A 62 -14.66 0.49 21.20
C ARG A 62 -14.19 -0.92 20.86
N ALA A 63 -13.18 -1.05 20.00
CA ALA A 63 -12.57 -2.35 19.70
C ALA A 63 -11.99 -3.00 20.96
N GLU A 64 -11.25 -2.23 21.78
CA GLU A 64 -10.75 -2.70 23.08
C GLU A 64 -11.90 -3.14 24.00
N GLN A 65 -12.96 -2.33 24.13
CA GLN A 65 -14.13 -2.65 24.97
C GLN A 65 -14.85 -3.94 24.55
N LEU A 66 -14.99 -4.16 23.23
CA LEU A 66 -15.62 -5.38 22.69
C LEU A 66 -14.82 -6.65 22.99
N LEU A 67 -13.50 -6.54 23.08
CA LEU A 67 -12.61 -7.68 23.36
C LEU A 67 -12.26 -7.84 24.83
N MET A 68 -12.64 -6.91 25.70
CA MET A 68 -12.24 -6.87 27.11
C MET A 68 -12.57 -8.13 27.89
N ALA A 69 -13.65 -8.85 27.53
CA ALA A 69 -14.07 -10.09 28.20
C ALA A 69 -13.30 -11.33 27.72
N LEU A 70 -12.42 -11.20 26.74
CA LEU A 70 -11.69 -12.31 26.10
C LEU A 70 -10.22 -12.24 26.48
N ASP A 71 -9.82 -12.93 27.55
CA ASP A 71 -8.45 -12.89 28.07
C ASP A 71 -7.40 -13.30 27.02
N GLU A 72 -7.75 -14.24 26.14
CA GLU A 72 -6.88 -14.70 25.03
C GLU A 72 -6.59 -13.61 24.01
N LEU A 73 -7.43 -12.58 23.92
CA LEU A 73 -7.28 -11.46 22.99
C LEU A 73 -6.76 -10.18 23.65
N ARG A 74 -6.23 -10.26 24.87
CA ARG A 74 -5.74 -9.09 25.61
C ARG A 74 -4.62 -8.35 24.82
N ALA A 75 -3.65 -9.06 24.26
CA ALA A 75 -2.60 -8.45 23.42
C ALA A 75 -3.18 -7.86 22.14
N VAL A 76 -4.14 -8.52 21.53
CA VAL A 76 -4.88 -8.02 20.35
C VAL A 76 -5.62 -6.72 20.66
N SER A 77 -6.29 -6.64 21.81
CA SER A 77 -7.04 -5.44 22.21
C SER A 77 -6.12 -4.21 22.41
N VAL A 78 -4.92 -4.42 22.95
CA VAL A 78 -3.88 -3.37 23.10
C VAL A 78 -3.41 -2.87 21.73
N ILE A 79 -3.19 -3.79 20.77
CA ILE A 79 -2.83 -3.42 19.40
C ILE A 79 -3.96 -2.60 18.75
N LEU A 80 -5.20 -3.04 18.88
CA LEU A 80 -6.36 -2.35 18.32
C LEU A 80 -6.61 -0.99 18.96
N ARG A 81 -6.40 -0.85 20.29
CA ARG A 81 -6.48 0.44 20.96
C ARG A 81 -5.53 1.45 20.34
N SER A 82 -4.29 1.03 20.03
CA SER A 82 -3.23 1.92 19.59
C SER A 82 -3.11 2.02 18.05
N GLN A 83 -4.06 1.47 17.28
CA GLN A 83 -3.96 1.41 15.81
C GLN A 83 -4.00 2.77 15.09
N LEU A 84 -4.51 3.80 15.75
CA LEU A 84 -4.54 5.17 15.23
C LEU A 84 -3.45 6.07 15.85
N GLU A 85 -2.56 5.51 16.67
CA GLU A 85 -1.40 6.27 17.16
C GLU A 85 -0.46 6.60 16.01
N ARG A 86 0.28 7.70 16.17
CA ARG A 86 1.26 8.19 15.22
C ARG A 86 2.62 8.23 15.85
N PHE A 87 3.66 7.92 15.10
CA PHE A 87 5.01 7.87 15.63
C PHE A 87 5.48 9.19 16.23
N ASP A 88 4.97 10.33 15.71
CA ASP A 88 5.24 11.69 16.22
C ASP A 88 4.39 12.10 17.45
N GLY A 89 3.49 11.24 17.95
CA GLY A 89 2.60 11.51 19.07
C GLY A 89 1.34 12.29 18.74
N GLY A 90 1.11 12.63 17.47
CA GLY A 90 -0.13 13.30 17.03
C GLY A 90 -1.29 12.33 16.79
N GLY A 91 -1.22 11.10 17.33
CA GLY A 91 -2.21 10.05 17.17
C GLY A 91 -3.29 10.00 18.25
N PHE A 92 -4.04 8.92 18.27
CA PHE A 92 -5.20 8.69 19.13
C PHE A 92 -5.26 7.22 19.57
N PRO A 93 -5.83 6.88 20.76
CA PRO A 93 -6.50 7.77 21.70
C PRO A 93 -5.57 8.40 22.75
N ASP A 94 -4.37 7.84 22.94
CA ASP A 94 -3.51 8.13 24.10
C ASP A 94 -2.39 9.11 23.77
N GLY A 95 -2.14 9.41 22.48
CA GLY A 95 -1.05 10.27 22.03
C GLY A 95 0.33 9.68 22.31
N LEU A 96 0.48 8.37 22.21
CA LEU A 96 1.73 7.66 22.42
C LEU A 96 2.79 8.09 21.38
N VAL A 97 4.05 8.19 21.81
CA VAL A 97 5.15 8.66 20.96
C VAL A 97 6.15 7.54 20.72
N GLY A 98 6.57 7.37 19.49
CA GLY A 98 7.70 6.52 19.11
C GLY A 98 7.51 5.07 19.55
N LEU A 99 8.48 4.56 20.31
CA LEU A 99 8.48 3.17 20.78
C LEU A 99 7.51 2.89 21.94
N ALA A 100 6.86 3.91 22.52
CA ALA A 100 5.78 3.71 23.48
C ALA A 100 4.53 3.11 22.79
N ILE A 101 4.39 3.26 21.46
CA ILE A 101 3.36 2.60 20.68
C ILE A 101 3.73 1.11 20.54
N PRO A 102 2.84 0.17 20.89
CA PRO A 102 3.10 -1.26 20.70
C PRO A 102 3.52 -1.59 19.25
N LEU A 103 4.53 -2.44 19.08
CA LEU A 103 5.05 -2.75 17.73
C LEU A 103 3.95 -3.28 16.80
N GLY A 104 3.06 -4.15 17.29
CA GLY A 104 1.91 -4.65 16.52
C GLY A 104 1.00 -3.54 16.03
N ALA A 105 0.80 -2.47 16.81
CA ALA A 105 -0.01 -1.31 16.41
C ALA A 105 0.70 -0.46 15.34
N ARG A 106 2.02 -0.28 15.45
CA ARG A 106 2.83 0.41 14.42
C ARG A 106 2.79 -0.33 13.08
N ILE A 107 2.85 -1.67 13.12
CA ILE A 107 2.69 -2.54 11.94
C ILE A 107 1.29 -2.42 11.36
N LEU A 108 0.26 -2.53 12.20
CA LEU A 108 -1.14 -2.48 11.78
C LEU A 108 -1.50 -1.14 11.15
N ALA A 109 -1.00 -0.02 11.71
CA ALA A 109 -1.21 1.32 11.18
C ALA A 109 -0.69 1.43 9.73
N LEU A 110 0.55 1.02 9.47
CA LEU A 110 1.13 1.06 8.13
C LEU A 110 0.37 0.15 7.15
N ALA A 111 0.10 -1.09 7.53
CA ALA A 111 -0.57 -2.05 6.66
C ALA A 111 -2.01 -1.63 6.33
N SER A 112 -2.73 -1.04 7.29
CA SER A 112 -4.10 -0.53 7.10
C SER A 112 -4.12 0.69 6.19
N ASP A 113 -3.21 1.62 6.38
CA ASP A 113 -3.14 2.84 5.56
C ASP A 113 -2.72 2.52 4.12
N TYR A 114 -1.75 1.60 3.93
CA TYR A 114 -1.34 1.17 2.60
C TYR A 114 -2.51 0.56 1.80
N ASP A 115 -3.31 -0.28 2.44
CA ASP A 115 -4.53 -0.86 1.86
C ASP A 115 -5.58 0.23 1.61
N GLY A 116 -5.85 1.07 2.62
CA GLY A 116 -6.84 2.15 2.55
C GLY A 116 -6.56 3.19 1.46
N LEU A 117 -5.29 3.46 1.14
CA LEU A 117 -4.90 4.32 0.02
C LEU A 117 -5.24 3.67 -1.32
N GLN A 118 -5.03 2.37 -1.47
CA GLN A 118 -5.29 1.66 -2.73
C GLN A 118 -6.77 1.45 -3.00
N ILE A 119 -7.59 1.23 -1.97
CA ILE A 119 -9.04 1.06 -2.14
C ILE A 119 -9.82 2.38 -2.12
N GLY A 120 -9.16 3.54 -1.91
CA GLY A 120 -9.82 4.85 -1.86
C GLY A 120 -10.51 5.18 -0.53
N ALA A 121 -10.27 4.41 0.54
CA ALA A 121 -10.87 4.65 1.84
C ALA A 121 -10.27 5.87 2.59
N MET A 122 -9.05 6.28 2.25
CA MET A 122 -8.38 7.42 2.88
C MET A 122 -8.49 8.71 2.06
N VAL A 123 -8.47 8.59 0.74
CA VAL A 123 -8.49 9.70 -0.22
C VAL A 123 -9.61 9.47 -1.24
N GLN A 124 -10.05 10.53 -1.93
CA GLN A 124 -11.20 10.48 -2.84
C GLN A 124 -11.00 9.60 -4.10
N ARG A 125 -9.81 9.08 -4.32
CA ARG A 125 -9.50 8.14 -5.41
C ARG A 125 -8.67 6.98 -4.92
N SER A 126 -8.79 5.84 -5.55
CA SER A 126 -7.86 4.74 -5.36
C SER A 126 -6.48 5.10 -5.91
N LEU A 127 -5.44 4.84 -5.14
CA LEU A 127 -4.07 5.05 -5.56
C LEU A 127 -3.48 3.74 -6.10
N ARG A 128 -2.59 3.86 -7.06
CA ARG A 128 -1.76 2.74 -7.48
C ARG A 128 -0.77 2.37 -6.38
N ALA A 129 -0.26 1.15 -6.41
CA ALA A 129 0.66 0.66 -5.38
C ALA A 129 1.93 1.53 -5.22
N ASP A 130 2.49 2.03 -6.32
CA ASP A 130 3.66 2.93 -6.32
C ASP A 130 3.35 4.30 -5.69
N GLU A 131 2.18 4.89 -5.99
CA GLU A 131 1.72 6.14 -5.38
C GLU A 131 1.49 5.98 -3.88
N ALA A 132 0.83 4.88 -3.47
CA ALA A 132 0.57 4.59 -2.06
C ALA A 132 1.89 4.38 -1.28
N ARG A 133 2.87 3.66 -1.85
CA ARG A 133 4.21 3.50 -1.26
C ARG A 133 4.92 4.84 -1.07
N THR A 134 4.87 5.72 -2.06
CA THR A 134 5.47 7.06 -1.97
C THR A 134 4.93 7.83 -0.77
N LEU A 135 3.61 7.86 -0.58
CA LEU A 135 2.99 8.53 0.57
C LEU A 135 3.39 7.92 1.92
N ILE A 136 3.52 6.58 1.99
CA ILE A 136 4.02 5.90 3.19
C ILE A 136 5.47 6.34 3.48
N TYR A 137 6.33 6.37 2.46
CA TYR A 137 7.74 6.74 2.61
C TYR A 137 7.92 8.20 3.01
N ASP A 138 7.13 9.12 2.48
CA ASP A 138 7.16 10.55 2.82
C ASP A 138 6.69 10.83 4.27
N SER A 139 6.03 9.86 4.89
CA SER A 139 5.49 9.98 6.25
C SER A 139 6.32 9.28 7.33
N VAL A 140 7.54 8.81 6.97
CA VAL A 140 8.50 8.18 7.90
C VAL A 140 8.85 9.13 9.06
N GLY A 141 8.88 8.59 10.28
CA GLY A 141 9.20 9.34 11.50
C GLY A 141 8.09 10.29 11.97
N LYS A 142 7.06 10.50 11.15
CA LYS A 142 5.85 11.27 11.51
C LYS A 142 4.69 10.33 11.83
N ARG A 143 4.12 9.74 10.80
CA ARG A 143 3.01 8.79 10.97
C ARG A 143 3.52 7.40 11.27
N TYR A 144 4.59 6.96 10.64
CA TYR A 144 5.07 5.58 10.69
C TYR A 144 6.45 5.47 11.33
N ASP A 145 6.65 4.35 12.03
CA ASP A 145 7.95 3.95 12.57
C ASP A 145 8.96 3.71 11.43
N PRO A 146 10.15 4.33 11.48
CA PRO A 146 11.21 4.09 10.50
C PRO A 146 11.57 2.62 10.32
N ALA A 147 11.59 1.82 11.39
CA ALA A 147 11.91 0.40 11.32
C ALA A 147 10.83 -0.40 10.58
N VAL A 148 9.55 -0.09 10.85
CA VAL A 148 8.41 -0.72 10.15
C VAL A 148 8.42 -0.35 8.66
N VAL A 149 8.72 0.90 8.32
CA VAL A 149 8.83 1.33 6.92
C VAL A 149 10.01 0.68 6.21
N ALA A 150 11.16 0.49 6.90
CA ALA A 150 12.29 -0.23 6.33
C ALA A 150 11.94 -1.69 5.99
N ALA A 151 11.27 -2.40 6.92
CA ALA A 151 10.78 -3.75 6.69
C ALA A 151 9.74 -3.80 5.56
N PHE A 152 8.81 -2.83 5.50
CA PHE A 152 7.84 -2.71 4.43
C PHE A 152 8.51 -2.54 3.06
N ARG A 153 9.53 -1.69 2.96
CA ARG A 153 10.29 -1.48 1.73
C ARG A 153 10.95 -2.78 1.27
N SER A 154 11.63 -3.51 2.15
CA SER A 154 12.25 -4.79 1.83
C SER A 154 11.23 -5.80 1.27
N ILE A 155 10.06 -5.94 1.92
CA ILE A 155 9.01 -6.83 1.46
C ILE A 155 8.47 -6.42 0.09
N MET A 156 8.31 -5.12 -0.17
CA MET A 156 7.81 -4.64 -1.46
C MET A 156 8.84 -4.87 -2.57
N ASP A 157 10.12 -4.65 -2.29
CA ASP A 157 11.21 -4.87 -3.24
C ASP A 157 11.37 -6.37 -3.59
N GLU A 158 11.12 -7.27 -2.62
CA GLU A 158 11.12 -8.72 -2.85
C GLU A 158 9.90 -9.21 -3.65
N THR A 159 8.77 -8.52 -3.50
CA THR A 159 7.49 -8.91 -4.13
C THR A 159 7.37 -8.40 -5.56
N GLU A 160 8.05 -7.31 -5.88
CA GLU A 160 8.21 -6.87 -7.25
C GLU A 160 9.39 -7.64 -7.85
N PRO A 161 9.19 -8.42 -8.95
CA PRO A 161 10.33 -8.85 -9.75
C PRO A 161 11.11 -7.57 -10.08
N PRO A 162 12.44 -7.59 -10.07
CA PRO A 162 13.23 -6.42 -10.37
C PRO A 162 12.75 -5.89 -11.73
N ALA A 163 11.91 -4.88 -11.69
CA ALA A 163 11.52 -4.14 -12.88
C ALA A 163 12.77 -3.40 -13.35
N ARG A 164 13.67 -4.15 -13.96
CA ARG A 164 14.70 -3.57 -14.82
C ARG A 164 13.95 -2.98 -15.99
N ASP A 165 13.55 -1.74 -15.80
CA ASP A 165 12.99 -0.90 -16.84
C ASP A 165 14.06 -0.75 -17.91
N LEU A 166 13.99 -1.59 -18.93
CA LEU A 166 14.90 -1.58 -20.06
C LEU A 166 14.36 -0.62 -21.09
N THR A 167 15.17 0.37 -21.44
CA THR A 167 14.88 1.18 -22.59
C THR A 167 15.36 0.43 -23.83
N VAL A 168 14.43 0.06 -24.69
CA VAL A 168 14.70 -0.64 -25.93
C VAL A 168 14.24 0.20 -27.14
N LEU A 169 14.89 0.02 -28.26
CA LEU A 169 14.44 0.56 -29.53
C LEU A 169 13.38 -0.38 -30.13
N SER A 170 12.51 0.15 -30.97
CA SER A 170 11.45 -0.61 -31.65
C SER A 170 11.93 -1.87 -32.37
N GLY A 171 13.12 -1.84 -32.94
CA GLY A 171 13.74 -3.01 -33.57
C GLY A 171 14.26 -4.08 -32.61
N GLN A 172 14.25 -3.84 -31.32
CA GLN A 172 14.68 -4.77 -30.25
C GLN A 172 13.50 -5.38 -29.51
N LEU A 173 12.27 -5.03 -29.89
CA LEU A 173 11.06 -5.53 -29.28
C LEU A 173 10.82 -6.97 -29.69
N GLU A 174 10.45 -7.80 -28.72
CA GLU A 174 10.07 -9.19 -28.91
C GLU A 174 8.60 -9.41 -28.45
N PRO A 175 7.85 -10.28 -29.11
CA PRO A 175 6.51 -10.66 -28.67
C PRO A 175 6.55 -11.22 -27.24
N GLY A 176 5.61 -10.78 -26.39
CA GLY A 176 5.58 -11.14 -24.97
C GLY A 176 6.23 -10.12 -24.03
N MET A 177 7.00 -9.16 -24.54
CA MET A 177 7.46 -8.03 -23.73
C MET A 177 6.27 -7.18 -23.26
N THR A 178 6.33 -6.68 -22.03
CA THR A 178 5.29 -5.83 -21.45
C THR A 178 5.83 -4.42 -21.25
N LEU A 179 5.06 -3.42 -21.66
CA LEU A 179 5.42 -2.02 -21.45
C LEU A 179 5.44 -1.68 -19.95
N SER A 180 6.51 -1.06 -19.48
CA SER A 180 6.62 -0.59 -18.09
C SER A 180 6.00 0.81 -17.89
N ARG A 181 5.81 1.56 -18.98
CA ARG A 181 5.19 2.91 -18.99
C ARG A 181 4.36 3.11 -20.25
N ASP A 182 3.49 4.13 -20.21
CA ASP A 182 2.77 4.57 -21.39
C ASP A 182 3.74 4.96 -22.50
N LEU A 183 3.49 4.43 -23.69
CA LEU A 183 4.22 4.80 -24.89
C LEU A 183 3.57 6.01 -25.54
N ILE A 184 4.27 7.15 -25.49
CA ILE A 184 3.79 8.42 -26.01
C ILE A 184 4.66 8.82 -27.19
N SER A 185 4.05 9.26 -28.30
CA SER A 185 4.75 9.82 -29.46
C SER A 185 5.38 11.17 -29.12
N ARG A 186 6.28 11.68 -29.96
CA ARG A 186 6.90 13.01 -29.81
C ARG A 186 5.88 14.13 -29.77
N ASP A 187 4.74 13.94 -30.44
CA ASP A 187 3.66 14.91 -30.50
C ASP A 187 2.69 14.83 -29.32
N GLY A 188 3.02 14.02 -28.31
CA GLY A 188 2.21 13.86 -27.10
C GLY A 188 1.02 12.91 -27.26
N LEU A 189 0.89 12.19 -28.37
CA LEU A 189 -0.18 11.19 -28.56
C LEU A 189 0.20 9.90 -27.85
N MET A 190 -0.68 9.39 -26.97
CA MET A 190 -0.52 8.09 -26.34
C MET A 190 -0.79 7.00 -27.39
N LEU A 191 0.22 6.18 -27.67
CA LEU A 191 0.16 5.08 -28.63
C LEU A 191 -0.32 3.78 -27.96
N LEU A 192 0.22 3.47 -26.77
CA LEU A 192 -0.10 2.30 -25.96
C LEU A 192 0.01 2.63 -24.47
N ALA A 193 -0.84 2.05 -23.67
CA ALA A 193 -0.79 2.19 -22.21
C ALA A 193 0.29 1.29 -21.58
N ALA A 194 0.76 1.66 -20.40
CA ALA A 194 1.57 0.79 -19.54
C ALA A 194 0.87 -0.57 -19.34
N GLU A 195 1.65 -1.59 -18.97
CA GLU A 195 1.17 -2.97 -18.75
C GLU A 195 0.64 -3.66 -20.03
N HIS A 196 0.77 -3.03 -21.19
CA HIS A 196 0.38 -3.66 -22.46
C HIS A 196 1.41 -4.72 -22.90
N VAL A 197 0.95 -5.96 -23.09
CA VAL A 197 1.78 -7.05 -23.62
C VAL A 197 1.92 -6.90 -25.13
N LEU A 198 3.16 -6.78 -25.60
CA LEU A 198 3.46 -6.57 -27.02
C LEU A 198 3.27 -7.88 -27.81
N THR A 199 2.39 -7.85 -28.78
CA THR A 199 2.24 -8.92 -29.76
C THR A 199 3.05 -8.63 -31.01
N ALA A 200 3.36 -9.65 -31.81
CA ALA A 200 4.06 -9.48 -33.10
C ALA A 200 3.37 -8.44 -34.01
N ARG A 201 2.03 -8.40 -33.97
CA ARG A 201 1.23 -7.44 -34.72
C ARG A 201 1.43 -6.00 -34.24
N VAL A 202 1.42 -5.78 -32.92
CA VAL A 202 1.63 -4.46 -32.31
C VAL A 202 3.05 -3.96 -32.60
N ILE A 203 4.04 -4.84 -32.51
CA ILE A 203 5.44 -4.50 -32.84
C ILE A 203 5.55 -4.06 -34.29
N ALA A 204 4.96 -4.79 -35.24
CA ALA A 204 4.94 -4.41 -36.65
C ALA A 204 4.26 -3.04 -36.88
N GLN A 205 3.19 -2.74 -36.17
CA GLN A 205 2.51 -1.43 -36.21
C GLN A 205 3.39 -0.29 -35.67
N LEU A 206 4.14 -0.52 -34.59
CA LEU A 206 5.07 0.47 -34.05
C LEU A 206 6.23 0.75 -35.00
N LEU A 207 6.78 -0.28 -35.66
CA LEU A 207 7.81 -0.12 -36.67
C LEU A 207 7.31 0.67 -37.90
N ASP A 208 6.10 0.37 -38.38
CA ASP A 208 5.48 1.11 -39.48
C ASP A 208 5.20 2.57 -39.11
N PHE A 209 4.76 2.82 -37.87
CA PHE A 209 4.56 4.17 -37.33
C PHE A 209 5.87 4.98 -37.32
N GLU A 210 6.99 4.38 -36.85
CA GLU A 210 8.30 5.02 -36.89
C GLU A 210 8.75 5.35 -38.32
N GLY A 211 8.55 4.38 -39.22
CA GLY A 211 8.91 4.56 -40.64
C GLY A 211 8.17 5.73 -41.29
N LYS A 212 6.91 5.96 -40.93
CA LYS A 212 6.06 7.03 -41.50
C LYS A 212 6.31 8.39 -40.87
N ASN A 213 6.64 8.44 -39.56
CA ASN A 213 6.76 9.69 -38.79
C ASN A 213 8.22 10.13 -38.56
N GLY A 214 9.21 9.40 -39.07
CA GLY A 214 10.64 9.80 -39.11
C GLY A 214 11.32 9.89 -37.74
N GLY A 215 10.73 9.33 -36.66
CA GLY A 215 11.25 9.44 -35.31
C GLY A 215 11.37 8.11 -34.59
N ARG A 216 12.57 7.81 -34.05
CA ARG A 216 12.75 6.62 -33.21
C ARG A 216 11.98 6.74 -31.91
N LEU A 217 11.21 5.72 -31.56
CA LEU A 217 10.54 5.61 -30.27
C LEU A 217 11.51 5.02 -29.23
N SER A 218 11.53 5.61 -28.05
CA SER A 218 12.22 5.07 -26.88
C SER A 218 11.18 4.33 -26.03
N ILE A 219 11.23 3.02 -26.06
CA ILE A 219 10.19 2.16 -25.48
C ILE A 219 10.74 1.54 -24.21
N ARG A 220 9.99 1.70 -23.11
CA ARG A 220 10.36 1.08 -21.85
C ARG A 220 9.57 -0.19 -21.62
N VAL A 221 10.27 -1.29 -21.38
CA VAL A 221 9.70 -2.61 -21.17
C VAL A 221 10.28 -3.24 -19.90
N TYR A 222 9.51 -4.10 -19.27
CA TYR A 222 10.05 -4.94 -18.20
C TYR A 222 11.06 -5.93 -18.78
N ALA A 223 12.19 -6.11 -18.09
CA ALA A 223 13.15 -7.14 -18.46
C ALA A 223 12.47 -8.52 -18.42
N PRO A 224 12.72 -9.40 -19.39
CA PRO A 224 12.21 -10.75 -19.33
C PRO A 224 12.76 -11.45 -18.08
N VAL A 225 11.85 -12.05 -17.30
CA VAL A 225 12.22 -12.92 -16.18
C VAL A 225 12.95 -14.11 -16.79
N LYS A 226 14.25 -14.22 -16.57
CA LYS A 226 14.96 -15.46 -16.87
C LYS A 226 14.43 -16.51 -15.90
N GLU A 227 13.64 -17.44 -16.40
CA GLU A 227 13.37 -18.70 -15.70
C GLU A 227 14.71 -19.37 -15.41
N ALA A 228 14.97 -19.63 -14.12
CA ALA A 228 16.17 -20.34 -13.65
C ALA A 228 15.90 -21.84 -13.65
#